data_801606e09b05053c4d43971319e3cb15
#
_entry.id   801606e09b05053c4d43971319e3cb15
#
_cell.length_a   1.000
_cell.length_b   1.000
_cell.length_c   1.000
_cell.angle_alpha   90.00
_cell.angle_beta   90.00
_cell.angle_gamma   90.00
#
_symmetry.space_group_name_H-M   'P 1'
#
loop_
_entity.id
_entity.type
_entity.pdbx_description
1 polymer ?
#
loop_
_entity_poly.entity_id
_entity_poly.type
_entity_poly.pdbx_seq_one_letter_code
_entity_poly.pdbx_strand_id
1 'polypeptide(L)'
;MFNPNRIQDVQRENPFAKISDIVYDILAEAILSTSILPGSKLNIASIAEQLQVSRTPVFTAIERLKESGLVIESYETGKYRRYYVLDISNESLSDLFVARKAIETTAAAICASNVALVDIEKLKQLAKDFQTVWSAYATDSMTAPPFSEREAIDKTFHDYVVLSTGNKYLIDMYQSLREPLSYLSVRTCEFVASKKERENLLILSSQHISICRAIESGFPETARLAMEKHIDFCHHRCLMDR
;
A
#
# COMPACT_ATOMS: atom_id res chain seq x y z
N MET A 1 -18.83 -0.01 -13.30
CA MET A 1 -18.90 -1.10 -14.29
C MET A 1 -17.49 -1.31 -14.82
N PHE A 2 -16.96 -2.52 -14.75
CA PHE A 2 -15.59 -2.81 -15.19
C PHE A 2 -15.47 -2.77 -16.70
N ASN A 3 -14.27 -2.38 -17.20
CA ASN A 3 -13.98 -2.48 -18.64
C ASN A 3 -13.63 -3.96 -18.99
N PRO A 4 -14.49 -4.69 -19.68
CA PRO A 4 -14.25 -6.11 -19.97
C PRO A 4 -13.04 -6.34 -20.92
N ASN A 5 -12.65 -5.33 -21.68
CA ASN A 5 -11.53 -5.45 -22.62
C ASN A 5 -10.16 -5.35 -21.92
N ARG A 6 -10.10 -4.81 -20.70
CA ARG A 6 -8.84 -4.58 -19.98
C ARG A 6 -8.03 -5.86 -19.78
N ILE A 7 -8.70 -6.99 -19.53
CA ILE A 7 -8.01 -8.29 -19.38
C ILE A 7 -7.34 -8.69 -20.70
N GLN A 8 -8.07 -8.53 -21.82
CA GLN A 8 -7.54 -8.86 -23.14
C GLN A 8 -6.39 -7.92 -23.56
N ASP A 9 -6.50 -6.64 -23.22
CA ASP A 9 -5.47 -5.64 -23.54
C ASP A 9 -4.17 -5.95 -22.78
N VAL A 10 -4.24 -6.22 -21.48
CA VAL A 10 -3.06 -6.62 -20.68
C VAL A 10 -2.46 -7.94 -21.19
N GLN A 11 -3.29 -8.91 -21.55
CA GLN A 11 -2.80 -10.19 -22.10
C GLN A 11 -2.18 -10.07 -23.49
N ARG A 12 -2.56 -9.07 -24.30
CA ARG A 12 -1.88 -8.76 -25.58
C ARG A 12 -0.48 -8.21 -25.35
N GLU A 13 -0.32 -7.35 -24.33
CA GLU A 13 0.98 -6.77 -23.98
C GLU A 13 1.88 -7.78 -23.25
N ASN A 14 1.31 -8.57 -22.35
CA ASN A 14 1.98 -9.61 -21.58
C ASN A 14 1.16 -10.92 -21.58
N PRO A 15 1.41 -11.82 -22.55
CA PRO A 15 0.68 -13.10 -22.64
C PRO A 15 0.85 -14.03 -21.44
N PHE A 16 1.87 -13.80 -20.58
CA PHE A 16 2.16 -14.59 -19.40
C PHE A 16 1.52 -14.03 -18.12
N ALA A 17 0.88 -12.85 -18.20
CA ALA A 17 0.18 -12.26 -17.07
C ALA A 17 -0.96 -13.18 -16.58
N LYS A 18 -0.96 -13.50 -15.30
CA LYS A 18 -2.02 -14.32 -14.71
C LYS A 18 -3.31 -13.51 -14.64
N ILE A 19 -4.42 -14.10 -15.04
CA ILE A 19 -5.74 -13.44 -14.97
C ILE A 19 -6.07 -13.00 -13.54
N SER A 20 -5.68 -13.77 -12.51
CA SER A 20 -5.86 -13.39 -11.11
C SER A 20 -5.15 -12.10 -10.73
N ASP A 21 -3.97 -11.83 -11.29
CA ASP A 21 -3.21 -10.62 -11.01
C ASP A 21 -3.87 -9.41 -11.69
N ILE A 22 -4.31 -9.58 -12.93
CA ILE A 22 -5.05 -8.54 -13.66
C ILE A 22 -6.37 -8.20 -12.95
N VAL A 23 -7.10 -9.22 -12.48
CA VAL A 23 -8.35 -9.03 -11.73
C VAL A 23 -8.08 -8.33 -10.40
N TYR A 24 -7.00 -8.68 -9.70
CA TYR A 24 -6.57 -8.00 -8.48
C TYR A 24 -6.36 -6.49 -8.73
N ASP A 25 -5.59 -6.14 -9.75
CA ASP A 25 -5.30 -4.74 -10.09
C ASP A 25 -6.59 -3.97 -10.48
N ILE A 26 -7.48 -4.57 -11.26
CA ILE A 26 -8.77 -3.96 -11.64
C ILE A 26 -9.64 -3.69 -10.41
N LEU A 27 -9.75 -4.65 -9.50
CA LEU A 27 -10.58 -4.52 -8.29
C LEU A 27 -9.97 -3.52 -7.31
N ALA A 28 -8.65 -3.57 -7.11
CA ALA A 28 -7.93 -2.65 -6.25
C ALA A 28 -8.12 -1.19 -6.71
N GLU A 29 -7.89 -0.91 -7.99
CA GLU A 29 -8.11 0.42 -8.57
C GLU A 29 -9.57 0.87 -8.46
N ALA A 30 -10.54 -0.04 -8.65
CA ALA A 30 -11.95 0.29 -8.51
C ALA A 30 -12.35 0.61 -7.05
N ILE A 31 -11.75 -0.06 -6.07
CA ILE A 31 -11.94 0.21 -4.64
C ILE A 31 -11.32 1.56 -4.28
N LEU A 32 -10.09 1.81 -4.70
CA LEU A 32 -9.36 3.03 -4.35
C LEU A 32 -9.92 4.28 -5.01
N SER A 33 -10.39 4.17 -6.25
CA SER A 33 -11.10 5.24 -6.95
C SER A 33 -12.53 5.43 -6.48
N THR A 34 -12.97 4.69 -5.44
CA THR A 34 -14.36 4.67 -4.95
C THR A 34 -15.42 4.31 -5.98
N SER A 35 -15.02 3.73 -7.11
CA SER A 35 -15.95 3.15 -8.10
C SER A 35 -16.70 1.94 -7.52
N ILE A 36 -16.06 1.25 -6.55
CA ILE A 36 -16.70 0.34 -5.61
C ILE A 36 -16.65 1.03 -4.25
N LEU A 37 -17.81 1.35 -3.70
CA LEU A 37 -17.90 2.13 -2.46
C LEU A 37 -17.40 1.33 -1.24
N PRO A 38 -16.80 1.99 -0.22
CA PRO A 38 -16.54 1.38 1.07
C PRO A 38 -17.78 0.69 1.65
N GLY A 39 -17.61 -0.44 2.33
CA GLY A 39 -18.69 -1.25 2.85
C GLY A 39 -19.47 -2.07 1.82
N SER A 40 -19.19 -1.89 0.52
CA SER A 40 -19.88 -2.64 -0.54
C SER A 40 -19.57 -4.12 -0.50
N LYS A 41 -20.61 -4.96 -0.70
CA LYS A 41 -20.47 -6.40 -0.82
C LYS A 41 -19.88 -6.78 -2.18
N LEU A 42 -18.82 -7.57 -2.18
CA LEU A 42 -18.21 -8.12 -3.39
C LEU A 42 -18.87 -9.46 -3.76
N ASN A 43 -19.55 -9.49 -4.91
CA ASN A 43 -20.16 -10.69 -5.43
C ASN A 43 -19.28 -11.33 -6.50
N ILE A 44 -18.60 -12.44 -6.15
CA ILE A 44 -17.67 -13.17 -7.03
C ILE A 44 -18.32 -13.55 -8.36
N ALA A 45 -19.57 -14.01 -8.36
CA ALA A 45 -20.25 -14.45 -9.57
C ALA A 45 -20.53 -13.26 -10.52
N SER A 46 -21.01 -12.14 -9.95
CA SER A 46 -21.28 -10.92 -10.72
C SER A 46 -20.01 -10.29 -11.28
N ILE A 47 -18.93 -10.26 -10.48
CA ILE A 47 -17.63 -9.74 -10.93
C ILE A 47 -17.07 -10.61 -12.06
N ALA A 48 -17.12 -11.94 -11.92
CA ALA A 48 -16.66 -12.88 -12.94
C ALA A 48 -17.43 -12.71 -14.26
N GLU A 49 -18.73 -12.50 -14.18
CA GLU A 49 -19.59 -12.24 -15.35
C GLU A 49 -19.21 -10.91 -16.03
N GLN A 50 -19.07 -9.83 -15.25
CA GLN A 50 -18.71 -8.52 -15.81
C GLN A 50 -17.32 -8.50 -16.47
N LEU A 51 -16.36 -9.24 -15.92
CA LEU A 51 -14.99 -9.35 -16.44
C LEU A 51 -14.84 -10.47 -17.49
N GLN A 52 -15.89 -11.26 -17.76
CA GLN A 52 -15.89 -12.39 -18.69
C GLN A 52 -14.79 -13.44 -18.35
N VAL A 53 -14.61 -13.72 -17.08
CA VAL A 53 -13.65 -14.73 -16.57
C VAL A 53 -14.37 -15.79 -15.73
N SER A 54 -13.69 -16.88 -15.38
CA SER A 54 -14.20 -17.84 -14.42
C SER A 54 -14.17 -17.26 -12.99
N ARG A 55 -14.88 -17.89 -12.05
CA ARG A 55 -14.93 -17.45 -10.64
C ARG A 55 -13.61 -17.63 -9.90
N THR A 56 -12.79 -18.58 -10.31
CA THR A 56 -11.51 -18.90 -9.64
C THR A 56 -10.54 -17.73 -9.60
N PRO A 57 -10.16 -17.06 -10.70
CA PRO A 57 -9.26 -15.90 -10.65
C PRO A 57 -9.85 -14.74 -9.85
N VAL A 58 -11.17 -14.53 -9.86
CA VAL A 58 -11.83 -13.51 -9.04
C VAL A 58 -11.70 -13.84 -7.55
N PHE A 59 -11.96 -15.11 -7.16
CA PHE A 59 -11.77 -15.55 -5.79
C PHE A 59 -10.33 -15.34 -5.32
N THR A 60 -9.34 -15.77 -6.13
CA THR A 60 -7.91 -15.57 -5.82
C THR A 60 -7.57 -14.09 -5.65
N ALA A 61 -8.09 -13.22 -6.51
CA ALA A 61 -7.90 -11.77 -6.40
C ALA A 61 -8.51 -11.21 -5.11
N ILE A 62 -9.72 -11.62 -4.74
CA ILE A 62 -10.39 -11.18 -3.52
C ILE A 62 -9.65 -11.66 -2.25
N GLU A 63 -9.13 -12.88 -2.22
CA GLU A 63 -8.30 -13.35 -1.10
C GLU A 63 -7.03 -12.49 -0.94
N ARG A 64 -6.39 -12.11 -2.03
CA ARG A 64 -5.24 -11.21 -2.01
C ARG A 64 -5.63 -9.78 -1.57
N LEU A 65 -6.78 -9.27 -2.01
CA LEU A 65 -7.32 -7.98 -1.53
C LEU A 65 -7.61 -8.00 -0.03
N LYS A 66 -7.97 -9.16 0.51
CA LYS A 66 -8.12 -9.36 1.95
C LYS A 66 -6.74 -9.33 2.65
N GLU A 67 -5.74 -10.00 2.09
CA GLU A 67 -4.35 -9.96 2.60
C GLU A 67 -3.76 -8.55 2.57
N SER A 68 -4.13 -7.72 1.58
CA SER A 68 -3.72 -6.31 1.48
C SER A 68 -4.61 -5.36 2.31
N GLY A 69 -5.60 -5.88 3.04
CA GLY A 69 -6.47 -5.08 3.91
C GLY A 69 -7.53 -4.23 3.17
N LEU A 70 -7.68 -4.37 1.85
CA LEU A 70 -8.72 -3.65 1.09
C LEU A 70 -10.11 -4.30 1.23
N VAL A 71 -10.15 -5.55 1.62
CA VAL A 71 -11.38 -6.36 1.74
C VAL A 71 -11.40 -7.06 3.08
N ILE A 72 -12.56 -7.09 3.70
CA ILE A 72 -12.82 -7.86 4.92
C ILE A 72 -13.71 -9.06 4.62
N GLU A 73 -13.48 -10.14 5.35
CA GLU A 73 -14.31 -11.33 5.33
C GLU A 73 -15.32 -11.29 6.49
N SER A 74 -16.57 -11.59 6.21
CA SER A 74 -17.63 -11.73 7.22
C SER A 74 -18.42 -13.00 7.00
N TYR A 75 -18.94 -13.57 8.08
CA TYR A 75 -19.79 -14.78 8.06
C TYR A 75 -21.23 -14.40 8.37
N GLU A 76 -22.06 -14.30 7.35
CA GLU A 76 -23.51 -14.18 7.54
C GLU A 76 -24.08 -15.52 8.01
N THR A 77 -24.84 -15.51 9.12
CA THR A 77 -25.51 -16.70 9.71
C THR A 77 -24.57 -17.87 10.02
N GLY A 78 -23.26 -17.63 10.18
CA GLY A 78 -22.28 -18.64 10.59
C GLY A 78 -21.88 -19.69 9.53
N LYS A 79 -22.40 -19.62 8.30
CA LYS A 79 -22.18 -20.64 7.27
C LYS A 79 -21.60 -20.14 5.95
N TYR A 80 -21.85 -18.89 5.55
CA TYR A 80 -21.45 -18.40 4.23
C TYR A 80 -20.44 -17.27 4.33
N ARG A 81 -19.27 -17.45 3.71
CA ARG A 81 -18.27 -16.40 3.53
C ARG A 81 -18.85 -15.28 2.67
N ARG A 82 -18.65 -14.07 3.12
CA ARG A 82 -18.98 -12.84 2.39
C ARG A 82 -17.78 -11.91 2.43
N TYR A 83 -17.56 -11.19 1.35
CA TYR A 83 -16.48 -10.24 1.22
C TYR A 83 -17.05 -8.84 1.07
N TYR A 84 -16.49 -7.90 1.79
CA TYR A 84 -16.91 -6.50 1.76
C TYR A 84 -15.67 -5.63 1.58
N VAL A 85 -15.81 -4.53 0.84
CA VAL A 85 -14.77 -3.49 0.80
C VAL A 85 -14.60 -2.93 2.21
N LEU A 86 -13.35 -2.79 2.64
CA LEU A 86 -13.05 -2.20 3.94
C LEU A 86 -13.64 -0.78 4.02
N ASP A 87 -14.37 -0.50 5.08
CA ASP A 87 -14.87 0.84 5.42
C ASP A 87 -14.23 1.24 6.74
N ILE A 88 -13.21 2.12 6.65
CA ILE A 88 -12.54 2.67 7.82
C ILE A 88 -12.98 4.13 7.97
N SER A 89 -13.55 4.46 9.14
CA SER A 89 -13.87 5.84 9.47
C SER A 89 -12.62 6.72 9.51
N ASN A 90 -12.78 8.03 9.32
CA ASN A 90 -11.67 8.98 9.44
C ASN A 90 -11.03 8.96 10.84
N GLU A 91 -11.84 8.72 11.88
CA GLU A 91 -11.36 8.57 13.25
C GLU A 91 -10.44 7.35 13.38
N SER A 92 -10.89 6.19 12.90
CA SER A 92 -10.07 4.96 12.91
C SER A 92 -8.81 5.08 12.06
N LEU A 93 -8.86 5.81 10.94
CA LEU A 93 -7.68 6.12 10.13
C LEU A 93 -6.70 7.00 10.91
N SER A 94 -7.20 8.03 11.60
CA SER A 94 -6.35 8.90 12.43
C SER A 94 -5.67 8.13 13.55
N ASP A 95 -6.41 7.26 14.26
CA ASP A 95 -5.86 6.39 15.30
C ASP A 95 -4.78 5.46 14.75
N LEU A 96 -4.99 4.91 13.55
CA LEU A 96 -4.01 4.07 12.89
C LEU A 96 -2.72 4.84 12.55
N PHE A 97 -2.83 6.10 12.12
CA PHE A 97 -1.66 6.95 11.88
C PHE A 97 -0.90 7.26 13.17
N VAL A 98 -1.60 7.45 14.29
CA VAL A 98 -0.95 7.62 15.60
C VAL A 98 -0.15 6.38 15.99
N ALA A 99 -0.74 5.18 15.84
CA ALA A 99 -0.07 3.92 16.13
C ALA A 99 1.13 3.69 15.19
N ARG A 100 0.95 3.91 13.89
CA ARG A 100 2.02 3.84 12.88
C ARG A 100 3.18 4.76 13.24
N LYS A 101 2.88 6.02 13.55
CA LYS A 101 3.90 7.01 13.93
C LYS A 101 4.70 6.56 15.15
N ALA A 102 4.05 6.09 16.20
CA ALA A 102 4.73 5.62 17.40
C ALA A 102 5.71 4.47 17.13
N ILE A 103 5.34 3.53 16.26
CA ILE A 103 6.16 2.36 15.93
C ILE A 103 7.29 2.73 14.97
N GLU A 104 6.99 3.35 13.84
CA GLU A 104 7.96 3.55 12.77
C GLU A 104 8.99 4.63 13.10
N THR A 105 8.62 5.70 13.82
CA THR A 105 9.58 6.70 14.28
C THR A 105 10.56 6.12 15.30
N THR A 106 10.08 5.25 16.19
CA THR A 106 10.92 4.52 17.14
C THR A 106 11.84 3.55 16.40
N ALA A 107 11.32 2.84 15.38
CA ALA A 107 12.13 1.94 14.57
C ALA A 107 13.26 2.69 13.85
N ALA A 108 12.96 3.82 13.22
CA ALA A 108 13.97 4.65 12.55
C ALA A 108 15.08 5.12 13.52
N ALA A 109 14.70 5.54 14.73
CA ALA A 109 15.66 5.92 15.77
C ALA A 109 16.55 4.75 16.23
N ILE A 110 15.98 3.55 16.42
CA ILE A 110 16.72 2.34 16.75
C ILE A 110 17.70 1.97 15.63
N CYS A 111 17.26 2.00 14.38
CA CYS A 111 18.11 1.73 13.22
C CYS A 111 19.30 2.72 13.16
N ALA A 112 19.06 4.01 13.40
CA ALA A 112 20.13 5.01 13.44
C ALA A 112 21.08 4.83 14.63
N SER A 113 20.59 4.36 15.78
CA SER A 113 21.44 4.03 16.94
C SER A 113 22.35 2.82 16.68
N ASN A 114 22.01 1.95 15.74
CA ASN A 114 22.68 0.70 15.45
C ASN A 114 22.87 0.50 13.94
N VAL A 115 23.44 1.49 13.26
CA VAL A 115 23.59 1.50 11.78
C VAL A 115 24.26 0.22 11.27
N ALA A 116 25.17 -0.37 12.04
CA ALA A 116 25.88 -1.61 11.67
C ALA A 116 24.93 -2.83 11.50
N LEU A 117 23.72 -2.79 12.06
CA LEU A 117 22.71 -3.85 11.89
C LEU A 117 21.80 -3.63 10.68
N VAL A 118 21.91 -2.47 10.04
CA VAL A 118 21.07 -2.09 8.88
C VAL A 118 21.89 -2.23 7.61
N ASP A 119 21.42 -3.02 6.67
CA ASP A 119 21.96 -2.97 5.32
C ASP A 119 21.49 -1.67 4.63
N ILE A 120 22.34 -0.64 4.72
CA ILE A 120 22.05 0.70 4.23
C ILE A 120 21.90 0.71 2.70
N GLU A 121 22.67 -0.11 1.97
CA GLU A 121 22.55 -0.17 0.51
C GLU A 121 21.21 -0.77 0.10
N LYS A 122 20.73 -1.79 0.79
CA LYS A 122 19.39 -2.34 0.59
C LYS A 122 18.31 -1.30 0.90
N LEU A 123 18.42 -0.56 2.00
CA LEU A 123 17.48 0.49 2.38
C LEU A 123 17.41 1.59 1.31
N LYS A 124 18.58 2.03 0.80
CA LYS A 124 18.68 3.02 -0.30
C LYS A 124 18.06 2.48 -1.58
N GLN A 125 18.27 1.19 -1.89
CA GLN A 125 17.69 0.59 -3.07
C GLN A 125 16.16 0.59 -3.00
N LEU A 126 15.56 0.21 -1.86
CA LEU A 126 14.11 0.24 -1.65
C LEU A 126 13.53 1.66 -1.83
N ALA A 127 14.20 2.69 -1.30
CA ALA A 127 13.78 4.08 -1.51
C ALA A 127 13.88 4.53 -2.98
N LYS A 128 14.91 4.05 -3.69
CA LYS A 128 15.09 4.33 -5.11
C LYS A 128 14.06 3.60 -5.98
N ASP A 129 13.73 2.36 -5.64
CA ASP A 129 12.70 1.58 -6.34
C ASP A 129 11.33 2.28 -6.20
N PHE A 130 11.00 2.74 -4.98
CA PHE A 130 9.83 3.58 -4.75
C PHE A 130 9.82 4.82 -5.65
N GLN A 131 10.91 5.57 -5.68
CA GLN A 131 11.04 6.76 -6.52
C GLN A 131 10.84 6.43 -8.01
N THR A 132 11.45 5.35 -8.49
CA THR A 132 11.39 4.93 -9.90
C THR A 132 9.95 4.60 -10.32
N VAL A 133 9.27 3.78 -9.54
CA VAL A 133 7.89 3.33 -9.81
C VAL A 133 6.92 4.50 -9.79
N TRP A 134 6.97 5.33 -8.78
CA TRP A 134 6.03 6.43 -8.63
C TRP A 134 6.33 7.61 -9.56
N SER A 135 7.59 7.83 -9.95
CA SER A 135 7.93 8.80 -10.98
C SER A 135 7.41 8.38 -12.36
N ALA A 136 7.50 7.10 -12.70
CA ALA A 136 6.93 6.56 -13.93
C ALA A 136 5.41 6.76 -13.95
N TYR A 137 4.72 6.43 -12.86
CA TYR A 137 3.27 6.64 -12.73
C TYR A 137 2.86 8.12 -12.84
N ALA A 138 3.66 9.03 -12.29
CA ALA A 138 3.40 10.46 -12.36
C ALA A 138 3.55 11.03 -13.78
N THR A 139 4.44 10.46 -14.61
CA THR A 139 4.68 10.93 -15.99
C THR A 139 3.69 10.35 -16.98
N ASP A 140 3.41 9.06 -16.90
CA ASP A 140 2.46 8.38 -17.78
C ASP A 140 1.81 7.19 -17.03
N SER A 141 0.54 7.36 -16.66
CA SER A 141 -0.22 6.33 -15.95
C SER A 141 -0.51 5.06 -16.80
N MET A 142 -0.38 5.14 -18.12
CA MET A 142 -0.60 3.99 -19.01
C MET A 142 0.59 3.02 -19.02
N THR A 143 1.80 3.55 -18.78
CA THR A 143 3.04 2.76 -18.69
C THR A 143 3.45 2.45 -17.25
N ALA A 144 2.64 2.86 -16.29
CA ALA A 144 2.92 2.63 -14.88
C ALA A 144 2.85 1.13 -14.53
N PRO A 145 3.68 0.68 -13.57
CA PRO A 145 3.59 -0.68 -13.04
C PRO A 145 2.19 -1.00 -12.51
N PRO A 146 1.80 -2.29 -12.51
CA PRO A 146 0.54 -2.74 -11.93
C PRO A 146 0.37 -2.26 -10.48
N PHE A 147 -0.88 -2.16 -10.04
CA PHE A 147 -1.19 -1.74 -8.67
C PHE A 147 -0.47 -2.59 -7.61
N SER A 148 -0.45 -3.91 -7.80
CA SER A 148 0.23 -4.86 -6.91
C SER A 148 1.71 -4.57 -6.71
N GLU A 149 2.41 -4.09 -7.74
CA GLU A 149 3.82 -3.71 -7.65
C GLU A 149 3.98 -2.38 -6.92
N ARG A 150 3.10 -1.40 -7.21
CA ARG A 150 3.12 -0.10 -6.55
C ARG A 150 2.84 -0.19 -5.05
N GLU A 151 1.87 -1.04 -4.65
CA GLU A 151 1.56 -1.33 -3.25
C GLU A 151 2.75 -1.97 -2.53
N ALA A 152 3.34 -3.00 -3.14
CA ALA A 152 4.41 -3.77 -2.52
C ALA A 152 5.64 -2.91 -2.20
N ILE A 153 5.93 -1.91 -3.02
CA ILE A 153 7.15 -1.12 -2.91
C ILE A 153 7.17 -0.23 -1.66
N ASP A 154 6.09 0.51 -1.38
CA ASP A 154 6.00 1.36 -0.20
C ASP A 154 6.05 0.51 1.08
N LYS A 155 5.22 -0.53 1.09
CA LYS A 155 5.16 -1.47 2.20
C LYS A 155 6.51 -2.11 2.49
N THR A 156 7.25 -2.56 1.47
CA THR A 156 8.55 -3.21 1.63
C THR A 156 9.58 -2.29 2.27
N PHE A 157 9.56 -1.00 1.96
CA PHE A 157 10.42 -0.01 2.59
C PHE A 157 10.15 0.12 4.09
N HIS A 158 8.90 0.30 4.48
CA HIS A 158 8.50 0.45 5.88
C HIS A 158 8.70 -0.83 6.68
N ASP A 159 8.31 -1.99 6.12
CA ASP A 159 8.58 -3.31 6.70
C ASP A 159 10.08 -3.47 6.98
N TYR A 160 10.93 -3.10 6.02
CA TYR A 160 12.38 -3.23 6.17
C TYR A 160 12.94 -2.39 7.33
N VAL A 161 12.50 -1.15 7.49
CA VAL A 161 12.93 -0.28 8.61
C VAL A 161 12.56 -0.92 9.94
N VAL A 162 11.32 -1.39 10.10
CA VAL A 162 10.86 -1.99 11.37
C VAL A 162 11.58 -3.32 11.65
N LEU A 163 11.71 -4.19 10.65
CA LEU A 163 12.38 -5.48 10.80
C LEU A 163 13.88 -5.33 11.12
N SER A 164 14.55 -4.31 10.58
CA SER A 164 15.97 -4.02 10.83
C SER A 164 16.26 -3.65 12.28
N THR A 165 15.25 -3.31 13.08
CA THR A 165 15.44 -3.06 14.53
C THR A 165 15.85 -4.30 15.30
N GLY A 166 15.49 -5.51 14.82
CA GLY A 166 15.63 -6.76 15.56
C GLY A 166 14.82 -6.83 16.86
N ASN A 167 14.02 -5.80 17.15
CA ASN A 167 13.21 -5.75 18.37
C ASN A 167 11.93 -6.55 18.19
N LYS A 168 11.90 -7.75 18.79
CA LYS A 168 10.77 -8.67 18.64
C LYS A 168 9.42 -8.03 18.98
N TYR A 169 9.34 -7.29 20.08
CA TYR A 169 8.06 -6.71 20.52
C TYR A 169 7.60 -5.58 19.61
N LEU A 170 8.51 -4.75 19.11
CA LEU A 170 8.18 -3.69 18.16
C LEU A 170 7.70 -4.30 16.82
N ILE A 171 8.35 -5.38 16.39
CA ILE A 171 7.97 -6.12 15.19
C ILE A 171 6.58 -6.76 15.36
N ASP A 172 6.31 -7.43 16.48
CA ASP A 172 5.01 -8.05 16.77
C ASP A 172 3.88 -6.98 16.79
N MET A 173 4.12 -5.81 17.40
CA MET A 173 3.18 -4.68 17.40
C MET A 173 2.93 -4.18 15.96
N TYR A 174 3.96 -4.01 15.17
CA TYR A 174 3.83 -3.57 13.77
C TYR A 174 3.07 -4.61 12.93
N GLN A 175 3.37 -5.89 13.11
CA GLN A 175 2.69 -6.97 12.39
C GLN A 175 1.19 -7.06 12.72
N SER A 176 0.78 -6.70 13.95
CA SER A 176 -0.64 -6.64 14.31
C SER A 176 -1.41 -5.54 13.56
N LEU A 177 -0.70 -4.55 13.02
CA LEU A 177 -1.27 -3.46 12.22
C LEU A 177 -1.11 -3.68 10.71
N ARG A 178 -0.54 -4.79 10.28
CA ARG A 178 -0.10 -5.01 8.89
C ARG A 178 -1.22 -4.84 7.87
N GLU A 179 -2.38 -5.43 8.09
CA GLU A 179 -3.51 -5.33 7.16
C GLU A 179 -4.03 -3.89 7.03
N PRO A 180 -4.38 -3.18 8.13
CA PRO A 180 -4.83 -1.81 8.01
C PRO A 180 -3.73 -0.85 7.52
N LEU A 181 -2.43 -1.12 7.79
CA LEU A 181 -1.33 -0.32 7.26
C LEU A 181 -1.15 -0.51 5.75
N SER A 182 -1.39 -1.71 5.21
CA SER A 182 -1.38 -1.93 3.76
C SER A 182 -2.46 -1.09 3.08
N TYR A 183 -3.68 -1.08 3.61
CA TYR A 183 -4.75 -0.20 3.11
C TYR A 183 -4.35 1.28 3.13
N LEU A 184 -3.75 1.73 4.23
CA LEU A 184 -3.33 3.11 4.42
C LEU A 184 -2.26 3.53 3.40
N SER A 185 -1.24 2.70 3.24
CA SER A 185 -0.12 2.93 2.31
C SER A 185 -0.62 3.08 0.88
N VAL A 186 -1.43 2.14 0.45
CA VAL A 186 -2.04 2.15 -0.87
C VAL A 186 -2.88 3.40 -1.08
N ARG A 187 -3.74 3.73 -0.14
CA ARG A 187 -4.61 4.89 -0.23
C ARG A 187 -3.84 6.20 -0.29
N THR A 188 -2.78 6.33 0.50
CA THR A 188 -1.89 7.51 0.46
C THR A 188 -1.23 7.65 -0.90
N CYS A 189 -0.66 6.57 -1.42
CA CYS A 189 0.07 6.61 -2.68
C CYS A 189 -0.85 6.90 -3.86
N GLU A 190 -2.01 6.27 -3.94
CA GLU A 190 -2.99 6.51 -5.03
C GLU A 190 -3.57 7.92 -4.96
N PHE A 191 -3.82 8.45 -3.76
CA PHE A 191 -4.28 9.81 -3.60
C PHE A 191 -3.24 10.82 -4.08
N VAL A 192 -1.99 10.67 -3.64
CA VAL A 192 -0.89 11.53 -4.06
C VAL A 192 -0.61 11.40 -5.57
N ALA A 193 -0.89 10.25 -6.16
CA ALA A 193 -0.74 9.99 -7.59
C ALA A 193 -1.83 10.63 -8.47
N SER A 194 -2.95 11.09 -7.87
CA SER A 194 -4.01 11.73 -8.64
C SER A 194 -3.49 12.93 -9.43
N LYS A 195 -4.08 13.20 -10.62
CA LYS A 195 -3.57 14.18 -11.60
C LYS A 195 -3.30 15.60 -11.05
N LYS A 196 -3.91 15.95 -9.92
CA LYS A 196 -3.75 17.27 -9.29
C LYS A 196 -2.55 17.39 -8.35
N GLU A 197 -1.90 16.27 -8.01
CA GLU A 197 -0.91 16.22 -6.94
C GLU A 197 0.41 15.53 -7.31
N ARG A 198 0.76 15.49 -8.60
CA ARG A 198 2.01 14.86 -9.08
C ARG A 198 3.27 15.38 -8.37
N GLU A 199 3.29 16.66 -7.98
CA GLU A 199 4.39 17.24 -7.22
C GLU A 199 4.54 16.56 -5.84
N ASN A 200 3.46 16.10 -5.25
CA ASN A 200 3.49 15.41 -3.96
C ASN A 200 4.13 14.02 -4.05
N LEU A 201 4.09 13.36 -5.20
CA LEU A 201 4.85 12.11 -5.41
C LEU A 201 6.35 12.33 -5.33
N LEU A 202 6.85 13.44 -5.87
CA LEU A 202 8.26 13.81 -5.75
C LEU A 202 8.63 14.11 -4.30
N ILE A 203 7.73 14.78 -3.57
CA ILE A 203 7.90 15.04 -2.13
C ILE A 203 7.94 13.71 -1.37
N LEU A 204 6.98 12.82 -1.60
CA LEU A 204 6.90 11.51 -0.95
C LEU A 204 8.16 10.68 -1.21
N SER A 205 8.61 10.62 -2.47
CA SER A 205 9.84 9.92 -2.86
C SER A 205 11.08 10.53 -2.20
N SER A 206 11.17 11.86 -2.13
CA SER A 206 12.28 12.54 -1.48
C SER A 206 12.33 12.29 0.03
N GLN A 207 11.17 12.06 0.66
CA GLN A 207 11.08 11.74 2.09
C GLN A 207 11.66 10.35 2.40
N HIS A 208 11.40 9.32 1.57
CA HIS A 208 12.03 8.01 1.75
C HIS A 208 13.57 8.11 1.68
N ILE A 209 14.09 8.85 0.71
CA ILE A 209 15.55 9.11 0.61
C ILE A 209 16.06 9.85 1.84
N SER A 210 15.29 10.80 2.36
CA SER A 210 15.66 11.55 3.57
C SER A 210 15.71 10.67 4.81
N ILE A 211 14.79 9.71 4.95
CA ILE A 211 14.80 8.71 6.02
C ILE A 211 16.07 7.84 5.91
N CYS A 212 16.41 7.35 4.72
CA CYS A 212 17.64 6.57 4.52
C CYS A 212 18.89 7.35 4.96
N ARG A 213 19.05 8.60 4.54
CA ARG A 213 20.17 9.46 4.92
C ARG A 213 20.21 9.72 6.42
N ALA A 214 19.07 9.93 7.04
CA ALA A 214 18.96 10.16 8.47
C ALA A 214 19.37 8.91 9.27
N ILE A 215 18.95 7.71 8.87
CA ILE A 215 19.38 6.45 9.49
C ILE A 215 20.90 6.27 9.30
N GLU A 216 21.40 6.43 8.07
CA GLU A 216 22.84 6.30 7.74
C GLU A 216 23.71 7.27 8.54
N SER A 217 23.20 8.46 8.85
CA SER A 217 23.95 9.47 9.63
C SER A 217 24.25 9.06 11.07
N GLY A 218 23.55 8.03 11.59
CA GLY A 218 23.73 7.52 12.95
C GLY A 218 23.18 8.44 14.05
N PHE A 219 22.33 9.44 13.68
CA PHE A 219 21.70 10.33 14.64
C PHE A 219 20.22 9.93 14.87
N PRO A 220 19.89 9.28 16.02
CA PRO A 220 18.57 8.71 16.26
C PRO A 220 17.43 9.73 16.17
N GLU A 221 17.64 10.93 16.72
CA GLU A 221 16.62 11.97 16.70
C GLU A 221 16.36 12.52 15.27
N THR A 222 17.39 12.62 14.45
CA THR A 222 17.26 13.02 13.05
C THR A 222 16.45 11.98 12.26
N ALA A 223 16.69 10.70 12.49
CA ALA A 223 15.96 9.61 11.84
C ALA A 223 14.50 9.56 12.32
N ARG A 224 14.25 9.75 13.63
CA ARG A 224 12.91 9.86 14.20
C ARG A 224 12.11 10.97 13.52
N LEU A 225 12.69 12.17 13.44
CA LEU A 225 12.04 13.35 12.84
C LEU A 225 11.80 13.19 11.34
N ALA A 226 12.72 12.55 10.61
CA ALA A 226 12.54 12.30 9.18
C ALA A 226 11.35 11.35 8.93
N MET A 227 11.23 10.27 9.71
CA MET A 227 10.11 9.35 9.64
C MET A 227 8.80 10.03 10.08
N GLU A 228 8.81 10.80 11.16
CA GLU A 228 7.64 11.54 11.64
C GLU A 228 7.10 12.49 10.56
N LYS A 229 7.96 13.28 9.94
CA LYS A 229 7.58 14.19 8.85
C LYS A 229 6.93 13.45 7.68
N HIS A 230 7.45 12.27 7.34
CA HIS A 230 6.89 11.44 6.29
C HIS A 230 5.48 10.94 6.66
N ILE A 231 5.31 10.38 7.86
CA ILE A 231 4.03 9.85 8.32
C ILE A 231 2.98 10.96 8.47
N ASP A 232 3.37 12.12 8.99
CA ASP A 232 2.46 13.28 9.10
C ASP A 232 2.04 13.80 7.72
N PHE A 233 2.92 13.80 6.75
CA PHE A 233 2.57 14.11 5.36
C PHE A 233 1.53 13.11 4.82
N CYS A 234 1.73 11.81 5.01
CA CYS A 234 0.80 10.77 4.59
C CYS A 234 -0.55 10.92 5.30
N HIS A 235 -0.55 11.15 6.62
CA HIS A 235 -1.75 11.36 7.42
C HIS A 235 -2.58 12.54 6.90
N HIS A 236 -1.94 13.69 6.73
CA HIS A 236 -2.60 14.88 6.24
C HIS A 236 -3.26 14.64 4.86
N ARG A 237 -2.57 13.95 3.98
CA ARG A 237 -3.06 13.63 2.64
C ARG A 237 -4.23 12.65 2.66
N CYS A 238 -4.18 11.62 3.48
CA CYS A 238 -5.28 10.64 3.59
C CYS A 238 -6.60 11.21 4.10
N LEU A 239 -6.57 12.30 4.88
CA LEU A 239 -7.77 12.89 5.48
C LEU A 239 -8.40 14.02 4.65
N MET A 240 -7.68 14.60 3.67
CA MET A 240 -8.17 15.77 2.93
C MET A 240 -9.29 15.47 1.91
N ASP A 241 -9.65 14.21 1.66
CA ASP A 241 -10.54 13.79 0.57
C ASP A 241 -11.90 13.25 1.00
N ARG A 242 -12.53 13.86 1.98
CA ARG A 242 -13.95 13.58 2.27
C ARG A 242 -14.78 14.84 2.44
#